data_521c641d5200c6eda3f76c66e439fa81
#
_entry.id   521c641d5200c6eda3f76c66e439fa81
#
_cell.length_a   1.000
_cell.length_b   1.000
_cell.length_c   1.000
_cell.angle_alpha   90.00
_cell.angle_beta   90.00
_cell.angle_gamma   90.00
#
_symmetry.space_group_name_H-M   'P 1'
#
loop_
_entity.id
_entity.type
_entity.pdbx_description
1 polymer ?
#
loop_
_entity_poly.entity_id
_entity_poly.type
_entity_poly.pdbx_seq_one_letter_code
_entity_poly.pdbx_strand_id
1 'polypeptide(L)'
;MPTINIRRAIADDLPRLEQLERACFPDPWSGASLRHDLLQGPGYYVVATRENTVIGYLSLWFVADEVQLIRLAVDPAVRRCGIGRRLLAHGLKEARDRQAAYFHLEVRVSNRAAVELYRSAGLTVRSTRRNASEKPVEDGYLMAIDVGE
;
A
#
# COMPACT_ATOMS: atom_id res chain seq x y z
N MET A 1 6.53 24.87 5.67
CA MET A 1 6.61 23.48 5.21
C MET A 1 5.30 23.11 4.49
N PRO A 2 5.38 22.52 3.32
CA PRO A 2 4.15 22.05 2.66
C PRO A 2 3.44 21.00 3.50
N THR A 3 2.13 21.10 3.55
CA THR A 3 1.30 20.17 4.29
C THR A 3 1.00 18.93 3.45
N ILE A 4 1.11 17.75 4.06
CA ILE A 4 0.72 16.50 3.43
C ILE A 4 -0.74 16.22 3.78
N ASN A 5 -1.56 16.01 2.77
CA ASN A 5 -2.97 15.65 2.93
C ASN A 5 -3.19 14.22 2.46
N ILE A 6 -4.07 13.50 3.14
CA ILE A 6 -4.48 12.14 2.76
C ILE A 6 -5.96 12.21 2.38
N ARG A 7 -6.30 11.72 1.19
CA ARG A 7 -7.69 11.70 0.73
C ARG A 7 -7.97 10.48 -0.11
N ARG A 8 -9.23 10.19 -0.34
CA ARG A 8 -9.62 9.12 -1.26
C ARG A 8 -9.18 9.49 -2.69
N ALA A 9 -8.76 8.48 -3.43
CA ALA A 9 -8.41 8.67 -4.83
C ALA A 9 -9.66 8.83 -5.68
N ILE A 10 -9.53 9.59 -6.77
CA ILE A 10 -10.57 9.76 -7.78
C ILE A 10 -10.01 9.38 -9.14
N ALA A 11 -10.89 9.27 -10.14
CA ALA A 11 -10.47 8.83 -11.47
C ALA A 11 -9.36 9.73 -12.05
N ASP A 12 -9.39 11.02 -11.75
CA ASP A 12 -8.39 11.96 -12.24
C ASP A 12 -6.97 11.66 -11.72
N ASP A 13 -6.85 10.89 -10.63
CA ASP A 13 -5.55 10.52 -10.08
C ASP A 13 -4.89 9.38 -10.86
N LEU A 14 -5.63 8.65 -11.69
CA LEU A 14 -5.13 7.44 -12.34
C LEU A 14 -3.83 7.63 -13.11
N PRO A 15 -3.66 8.70 -13.92
CA PRO A 15 -2.39 8.88 -14.63
C PRO A 15 -1.19 8.95 -13.68
N ARG A 16 -1.37 9.62 -12.54
CA ARG A 16 -0.29 9.74 -11.56
C ARG A 16 -0.05 8.42 -10.82
N LEU A 17 -1.10 7.68 -10.51
CA LEU A 17 -0.95 6.35 -9.90
C LEU A 17 -0.16 5.42 -10.83
N GLU A 18 -0.43 5.49 -12.12
CA GLU A 18 0.28 4.70 -13.10
C GLU A 18 1.77 5.05 -13.13
N GLN A 19 2.11 6.34 -13.04
CA GLN A 19 3.50 6.77 -12.96
C GLN A 19 4.18 6.23 -11.71
N LEU A 20 3.50 6.31 -10.56
CA LEU A 20 4.04 5.81 -9.30
C LEU A 20 4.25 4.30 -9.33
N GLU A 21 3.33 3.55 -9.96
CA GLU A 21 3.49 2.12 -10.14
C GLU A 21 4.78 1.81 -10.88
N ARG A 22 5.00 2.48 -12.00
CA ARG A 22 6.20 2.25 -12.81
C ARG A 22 7.48 2.67 -12.08
N ALA A 23 7.40 3.73 -11.29
CA ALA A 23 8.57 4.22 -10.55
C ALA A 23 8.94 3.35 -9.36
N CYS A 24 7.96 2.67 -8.76
CA CYS A 24 8.15 2.00 -7.47
C CYS A 24 8.22 0.47 -7.56
N PHE A 25 7.70 -0.14 -8.62
CA PHE A 25 7.58 -1.60 -8.69
C PHE A 25 8.19 -2.15 -9.97
N PRO A 26 8.91 -3.29 -9.87
CA PRO A 26 9.46 -3.94 -11.08
C PRO A 26 8.37 -4.61 -11.93
N ASP A 27 7.21 -4.90 -11.33
CA ASP A 27 6.06 -5.51 -12.00
C ASP A 27 4.83 -4.62 -11.81
N PRO A 28 4.83 -3.42 -12.40
CA PRO A 28 3.74 -2.48 -12.15
C PRO A 28 2.42 -2.96 -12.73
N TRP A 29 1.33 -2.59 -12.04
CA TRP A 29 -0.01 -2.80 -12.60
C TRP A 29 -0.18 -1.88 -13.80
N SER A 30 -0.89 -2.36 -14.82
CA SER A 30 -1.24 -1.53 -15.97
C SER A 30 -2.24 -0.45 -15.57
N GLY A 31 -2.31 0.60 -16.37
CA GLY A 31 -3.34 1.63 -16.17
C GLY A 31 -4.74 1.06 -16.23
N ALA A 32 -4.98 0.08 -17.11
CA ALA A 32 -6.29 -0.57 -17.22
C ALA A 32 -6.64 -1.33 -15.93
N SER A 33 -5.66 -2.04 -15.34
CA SER A 33 -5.88 -2.79 -14.10
C SER A 33 -6.15 -1.85 -12.93
N LEU A 34 -5.40 -0.76 -12.82
CA LEU A 34 -5.61 0.26 -11.79
C LEU A 34 -7.00 0.87 -11.91
N ARG A 35 -7.38 1.23 -13.13
CA ARG A 35 -8.68 1.83 -13.39
C ARG A 35 -9.81 0.89 -13.00
N HIS A 36 -9.72 -0.38 -13.40
CA HIS A 36 -10.74 -1.36 -13.05
C HIS A 36 -10.84 -1.52 -11.54
N ASP A 37 -9.71 -1.70 -10.86
CA ASP A 37 -9.70 -1.92 -9.41
C ASP A 37 -10.27 -0.72 -8.66
N LEU A 38 -9.92 0.50 -9.08
CA LEU A 38 -10.41 1.72 -8.43
C LEU A 38 -11.89 1.95 -8.66
N LEU A 39 -12.36 1.78 -9.90
CA LEU A 39 -13.70 2.24 -10.28
C LEU A 39 -14.76 1.13 -10.26
N GLN A 40 -14.37 -0.12 -10.48
CA GLN A 40 -15.32 -1.23 -10.60
C GLN A 40 -14.97 -2.43 -9.74
N GLY A 41 -13.76 -2.51 -9.24
CA GLY A 41 -13.28 -3.63 -8.45
C GLY A 41 -13.30 -3.35 -6.96
N PRO A 42 -12.67 -4.21 -6.18
CA PRO A 42 -12.68 -4.12 -4.72
C PRO A 42 -11.72 -3.09 -4.14
N GLY A 43 -11.00 -2.35 -4.98
CA GLY A 43 -9.93 -1.48 -4.52
C GLY A 43 -10.41 -0.27 -3.72
N TYR A 44 -9.80 -0.09 -2.55
CA TYR A 44 -9.95 1.11 -1.73
C TYR A 44 -8.63 1.86 -1.83
N TYR A 45 -8.64 3.03 -2.46
CA TYR A 45 -7.43 3.79 -2.73
C TYR A 45 -7.44 5.11 -2.00
N VAL A 46 -6.33 5.43 -1.34
CA VAL A 46 -6.09 6.77 -0.81
C VAL A 46 -4.78 7.29 -1.36
N VAL A 47 -4.70 8.59 -1.53
CA VAL A 47 -3.51 9.26 -2.02
C VAL A 47 -3.00 10.25 -0.98
N ALA A 48 -1.68 10.42 -0.94
CA ALA A 48 -1.04 11.48 -0.20
C ALA A 48 -0.69 12.58 -1.18
N THR A 49 -1.05 13.81 -0.86
CA THR A 49 -0.78 14.95 -1.72
C THR A 49 0.03 16.01 -0.98
N ARG A 50 0.86 16.72 -1.75
CA ARG A 50 1.59 17.89 -1.29
C ARG A 50 1.45 18.94 -2.39
N GLU A 51 0.88 20.10 -2.01
CA GLU A 51 0.61 21.17 -2.98
C GLU A 51 -0.17 20.65 -4.19
N ASN A 52 -1.21 19.87 -3.91
CA ASN A 52 -2.12 19.28 -4.92
C ASN A 52 -1.47 18.27 -5.85
N THR A 53 -0.23 17.85 -5.58
CA THR A 53 0.44 16.81 -6.34
C THR A 53 0.39 15.51 -5.56
N VAL A 54 -0.05 14.42 -6.20
CA VAL A 54 -0.05 13.10 -5.60
C VAL A 54 1.39 12.62 -5.52
N ILE A 55 1.85 12.33 -4.29
CA ILE A 55 3.22 11.89 -4.02
C ILE A 55 3.30 10.48 -3.46
N GLY A 56 2.19 9.84 -3.26
CA GLY A 56 2.13 8.46 -2.81
C GLY A 56 0.72 7.96 -2.77
N TYR A 57 0.55 6.64 -2.68
CA TYR A 57 -0.78 6.08 -2.54
C TYR A 57 -0.73 4.74 -1.82
N LEU A 58 -1.88 4.37 -1.29
CA LEU A 58 -2.12 3.09 -0.62
C LEU A 58 -3.36 2.47 -1.24
N SER A 59 -3.30 1.18 -1.54
CA SER A 59 -4.51 0.46 -1.95
C SER A 59 -4.74 -0.74 -1.05
N LEU A 60 -6.00 -0.94 -0.71
CA LEU A 60 -6.44 -2.01 0.18
C LEU A 60 -7.58 -2.76 -0.48
N TRP A 61 -7.71 -4.05 -0.15
CA TRP A 61 -8.89 -4.84 -0.43
C TRP A 61 -9.50 -5.26 0.90
N PHE A 62 -10.82 -5.20 0.99
CA PHE A 62 -11.58 -5.67 2.15
C PHE A 62 -12.28 -6.96 1.75
N VAL A 63 -11.90 -8.06 2.37
CA VAL A 63 -12.46 -9.37 2.08
C VAL A 63 -12.92 -9.99 3.39
N ALA A 64 -14.23 -10.15 3.57
CA ALA A 64 -14.81 -10.62 4.82
C ALA A 64 -14.33 -9.73 5.98
N ASP A 65 -13.70 -10.31 7.00
CA ASP A 65 -13.19 -9.56 8.14
C ASP A 65 -11.68 -9.27 8.05
N GLU A 66 -11.11 -9.35 6.84
CA GLU A 66 -9.69 -9.13 6.60
C GLU A 66 -9.48 -7.89 5.77
N VAL A 67 -8.38 -7.20 6.03
CA VAL A 67 -7.91 -6.09 5.17
C VAL A 67 -6.57 -6.50 4.61
N GLN A 68 -6.45 -6.50 3.30
CA GLN A 68 -5.19 -6.78 2.63
C GLN A 68 -4.63 -5.51 2.02
N LEU A 69 -3.40 -5.16 2.39
CA LEU A 69 -2.67 -4.09 1.71
C LEU A 69 -2.16 -4.64 0.39
N ILE A 70 -2.60 -4.03 -0.71
CA ILE A 70 -2.22 -4.46 -2.05
C ILE A 70 -0.99 -3.70 -2.52
N ARG A 71 -0.99 -2.36 -2.38
CA ARG A 71 0.14 -1.52 -2.79
C ARG A 71 0.33 -0.38 -1.79
N LEU A 72 1.59 -0.03 -1.59
CA LEU A 72 1.98 1.17 -0.88
C LEU A 72 3.16 1.76 -1.66
N ALA A 73 2.95 2.92 -2.26
CA ALA A 73 3.95 3.54 -3.12
C ALA A 73 4.18 4.97 -2.69
N VAL A 74 5.44 5.39 -2.66
CA VAL A 74 5.83 6.77 -2.37
C VAL A 74 6.80 7.20 -3.45
N ASP A 75 6.56 8.38 -4.02
CA ASP A 75 7.45 8.95 -5.04
C ASP A 75 8.90 8.89 -4.54
N PRO A 76 9.81 8.29 -5.30
CA PRO A 76 11.21 8.19 -4.87
C PRO A 76 11.85 9.53 -4.52
N ALA A 77 11.38 10.63 -5.12
CA ALA A 77 11.92 11.97 -4.86
C ALA A 77 11.60 12.49 -3.47
N VAL A 78 10.61 11.91 -2.78
CA VAL A 78 10.16 12.41 -1.48
C VAL A 78 10.13 11.32 -0.41
N ARG A 79 10.91 10.26 -0.60
CA ARG A 79 11.03 9.19 0.41
C ARG A 79 11.72 9.72 1.66
N ARG A 80 11.51 8.99 2.79
CA ARG A 80 12.04 9.33 4.10
C ARG A 80 11.43 10.58 4.70
N CYS A 81 10.26 11.00 4.20
CA CYS A 81 9.51 12.12 4.77
C CYS A 81 8.32 11.65 5.60
N GLY A 82 8.25 10.36 5.91
CA GLY A 82 7.17 9.82 6.73
C GLY A 82 5.85 9.60 5.98
N ILE A 83 5.86 9.71 4.65
CA ILE A 83 4.63 9.61 3.86
C ILE A 83 4.08 8.19 3.88
N GLY A 84 4.95 7.19 3.70
CA GLY A 84 4.55 5.78 3.77
C GLY A 84 3.95 5.43 5.12
N ARG A 85 4.55 5.94 6.19
CA ARG A 85 4.06 5.74 7.56
C ARG A 85 2.67 6.32 7.73
N ARG A 86 2.44 7.52 7.21
CA ARG A 86 1.12 8.17 7.31
C ARG A 86 0.06 7.42 6.50
N LEU A 87 0.41 6.97 5.30
CA LEU A 87 -0.49 6.16 4.48
C LEU A 87 -0.84 4.84 5.18
N LEU A 88 0.16 4.18 5.72
CA LEU A 88 -0.05 2.91 6.44
C LEU A 88 -0.92 3.13 7.68
N ALA A 89 -0.67 4.19 8.43
CA ALA A 89 -1.47 4.53 9.61
C ALA A 89 -2.94 4.76 9.21
N HIS A 90 -3.17 5.41 8.08
CA HIS A 90 -4.53 5.61 7.56
C HIS A 90 -5.20 4.27 7.26
N GLY A 91 -4.47 3.34 6.63
CA GLY A 91 -4.99 2.02 6.32
C GLY A 91 -5.34 1.21 7.56
N LEU A 92 -4.47 1.25 8.57
CA LEU A 92 -4.72 0.56 9.84
C LEU A 92 -5.92 1.16 10.58
N LYS A 93 -6.06 2.49 10.54
CA LYS A 93 -7.23 3.14 11.12
C LYS A 93 -8.51 2.71 10.42
N GLU A 94 -8.48 2.63 9.10
CA GLU A 94 -9.64 2.18 8.33
C GLU A 94 -10.01 0.75 8.70
N ALA A 95 -9.01 -0.11 8.88
CA ALA A 95 -9.24 -1.49 9.30
C ALA A 95 -9.92 -1.55 10.68
N ARG A 96 -9.46 -0.72 11.61
CA ARG A 96 -10.08 -0.64 12.95
C ARG A 96 -11.50 -0.13 12.88
N ASP A 97 -11.73 0.92 12.09
CA ASP A 97 -13.07 1.52 11.96
C ASP A 97 -14.06 0.53 11.35
N ARG A 98 -13.61 -0.39 10.51
CA ARG A 98 -14.43 -1.43 9.90
C ARG A 98 -14.51 -2.68 10.76
N GLN A 99 -13.85 -2.70 11.92
CA GLN A 99 -13.84 -3.83 12.83
C GLN A 99 -13.26 -5.10 12.19
N ALA A 100 -12.24 -4.94 11.36
CA ALA A 100 -11.55 -6.07 10.74
C ALA A 100 -10.85 -6.91 11.80
N ALA A 101 -10.72 -8.19 11.53
CA ALA A 101 -10.01 -9.09 12.45
C ALA A 101 -8.50 -8.90 12.32
N TYR A 102 -8.00 -8.77 11.10
CA TYR A 102 -6.58 -8.52 10.93
C TYR A 102 -6.29 -7.82 9.59
N PHE A 103 -5.08 -7.26 9.54
CA PHE A 103 -4.53 -6.51 8.41
C PHE A 103 -3.27 -7.26 7.96
N HIS A 104 -3.16 -7.58 6.68
CA HIS A 104 -2.04 -8.38 6.21
C HIS A 104 -1.55 -7.92 4.84
N LEU A 105 -0.34 -8.37 4.50
CA LEU A 105 0.28 -8.03 3.23
C LEU A 105 1.36 -9.05 2.89
N GLU A 106 1.82 -8.99 1.65
CA GLU A 106 2.99 -9.73 1.21
C GLU A 106 4.04 -8.72 0.74
N VAL A 107 5.29 -8.92 1.13
CA VAL A 107 6.39 -8.03 0.76
C VAL A 107 7.61 -8.87 0.39
N ARG A 108 8.33 -8.45 -0.65
CA ARG A 108 9.59 -9.12 -1.04
C ARG A 108 10.57 -9.08 0.11
N VAL A 109 11.28 -10.18 0.35
CA VAL A 109 12.24 -10.24 1.46
C VAL A 109 13.36 -9.20 1.29
N SER A 110 13.69 -8.83 0.05
CA SER A 110 14.73 -7.86 -0.24
C SER A 110 14.29 -6.42 0.00
N ASN A 111 12.98 -6.16 0.12
CA ASN A 111 12.48 -4.81 0.34
C ASN A 111 12.57 -4.45 1.81
N ARG A 112 13.81 -4.21 2.26
CA ARG A 112 14.09 -3.99 3.69
C ARG A 112 13.40 -2.75 4.24
N ALA A 113 13.34 -1.69 3.45
CA ALA A 113 12.69 -0.45 3.90
C ALA A 113 11.22 -0.68 4.20
N ALA A 114 10.52 -1.42 3.33
CA ALA A 114 9.11 -1.75 3.55
C ALA A 114 8.93 -2.66 4.75
N VAL A 115 9.77 -3.71 4.87
CA VAL A 115 9.70 -4.63 6.01
C VAL A 115 9.85 -3.86 7.32
N GLU A 116 10.83 -2.95 7.38
CA GLU A 116 11.04 -2.14 8.59
C GLU A 116 9.84 -1.24 8.88
N LEU A 117 9.27 -0.62 7.85
CA LEU A 117 8.08 0.22 8.01
C LEU A 117 6.93 -0.60 8.60
N TYR A 118 6.68 -1.78 8.05
CA TYR A 118 5.58 -2.62 8.53
C TYR A 118 5.82 -3.10 9.96
N ARG A 119 7.06 -3.48 10.27
CA ARG A 119 7.41 -3.87 11.64
C ARG A 119 7.20 -2.73 12.63
N SER A 120 7.59 -1.51 12.24
CA SER A 120 7.43 -0.34 13.12
C SER A 120 5.96 -0.04 13.40
N ALA A 121 5.07 -0.49 12.54
CA ALA A 121 3.63 -0.32 12.73
C ALA A 121 2.99 -1.48 13.49
N GLY A 122 3.78 -2.49 13.86
CA GLY A 122 3.30 -3.61 14.66
C GLY A 122 3.04 -4.90 13.88
N LEU A 123 3.24 -4.89 12.55
CA LEU A 123 3.08 -6.12 11.78
C LEU A 123 4.26 -7.06 12.04
N THR A 124 3.99 -8.36 12.02
CA THR A 124 5.01 -9.38 12.21
C THR A 124 5.00 -10.35 11.04
N VAL A 125 6.17 -10.95 10.78
CA VAL A 125 6.26 -11.99 9.75
C VAL A 125 5.56 -13.24 10.28
N ARG A 126 4.52 -13.67 9.57
CA ARG A 126 3.74 -14.88 9.95
C ARG A 126 4.18 -16.10 9.15
N SER A 127 4.65 -15.90 7.92
CA SER A 127 5.18 -16.99 7.09
C SER A 127 5.99 -16.42 5.95
N THR A 128 6.69 -17.31 5.24
CA THR A 128 7.47 -16.95 4.06
C THR A 128 6.93 -17.77 2.89
N ARG A 129 6.63 -17.11 1.77
CA ARG A 129 6.19 -17.78 0.55
C ARG A 129 7.36 -17.83 -0.42
N ARG A 130 7.76 -19.02 -0.80
CA ARG A 130 8.91 -19.22 -1.69
C ARG A 130 8.55 -18.79 -3.10
N ASN A 131 9.50 -18.13 -3.76
CA ASN A 131 9.35 -17.69 -5.15
C ASN A 131 8.05 -16.92 -5.37
N ALA A 132 7.69 -16.06 -4.38
CA ALA A 132 6.47 -15.28 -4.42
C ALA A 132 6.43 -14.29 -5.56
N SER A 133 7.60 -13.79 -5.98
CA SER A 133 7.75 -12.82 -7.05
C SER A 133 8.47 -13.45 -8.23
N GLU A 134 8.12 -13.03 -9.44
CA GLU A 134 8.69 -13.60 -10.66
C GLU A 134 9.74 -12.69 -11.32
N LYS A 135 9.70 -11.39 -11.05
CA LYS A 135 10.61 -10.43 -11.69
C LYS A 135 11.16 -9.45 -10.68
N PRO A 136 12.26 -9.74 -10.02
CA PRO A 136 13.02 -11.00 -10.03
C PRO A 136 12.33 -12.08 -9.21
N VAL A 137 12.76 -13.32 -9.39
CA VAL A 137 12.29 -14.43 -8.54
C VAL A 137 12.86 -14.24 -7.15
N GLU A 138 12.00 -14.17 -6.16
CA GLU A 138 12.42 -14.11 -4.76
C GLU A 138 11.26 -14.47 -3.84
N ASP A 139 11.60 -14.77 -2.59
CA ASP A 139 10.62 -15.10 -1.57
C ASP A 139 9.89 -13.84 -1.10
N GLY A 140 8.71 -14.03 -0.56
CA GLY A 140 7.93 -12.97 0.07
C GLY A 140 7.62 -13.31 1.52
N TYR A 141 7.64 -12.29 2.36
CA TYR A 141 7.12 -12.42 3.73
C TYR A 141 5.63 -12.13 3.72
N LEU A 142 4.89 -12.99 4.41
CA LEU A 142 3.50 -12.67 4.76
C LEU A 142 3.54 -12.04 6.13
N MET A 143 3.16 -10.77 6.21
CA MET A 143 3.16 -10.00 7.45
C MET A 143 1.74 -9.65 7.82
N ALA A 144 1.45 -9.61 9.11
CA ALA A 144 0.12 -9.30 9.58
C ALA A 144 0.14 -8.72 10.99
N ILE A 145 -0.96 -8.05 11.33
CA ILE A 145 -1.23 -7.58 12.68
C ILE A 145 -2.70 -7.84 12.97
N ASP A 146 -3.00 -8.31 14.18
CA ASP A 146 -4.37 -8.48 14.62
C ASP A 146 -4.92 -7.09 14.95
N VAL A 147 -6.12 -6.80 14.43
CA VAL A 147 -6.74 -5.49 14.55
C VAL A 147 -7.88 -5.54 15.57
N GLY A 148 -8.45 -6.69 15.74
CA GLY A 148 -9.62 -6.93 16.57
C GLY A 148 -9.43 -6.45 17.99
N GLU A 149 -10.43 -5.90 18.54
CA GLU A 149 -10.65 -5.47 19.83
C GLU A 149 -10.32 -4.22 20.17
#